data_99f339da5a3b6de4774746214d5f6dc6
#
_entry.id   99f339da5a3b6de4774746214d5f6dc6
#
_cell.length_a   1.000
_cell.length_b   1.000
_cell.length_c   1.000
_cell.angle_alpha   90.00
_cell.angle_beta   90.00
_cell.angle_gamma   90.00
#
_symmetry.space_group_name_H-M   'P 1'
#
loop_
_entity.id
_entity.type
_entity.pdbx_description
1 polymer ?
#
loop_
_entity_poly.entity_id
_entity_poly.type
_entity_poly.pdbx_seq_one_letter_code
_entity_poly.pdbx_strand_id
1 'polypeptide(L)'
;MLLATVYYICAMEFFDYYENLFGERWPALLESLKGDGCATELRFGEGLEPYYLDEASVFAAKALEVQPGDDVLDMCAAPGGKTLVIASLLKGEGSLQSNDRSPDRRLRLLHVIENSLPEAWRGIIKVTGYDGMKFGLHKKECFDKILLDAPCSSDRHVLNSPAHLEVWSAKRVKRLSVEQGALLASAVDALKPGGTVVYGTCALSPMENDDVVKKILKKRPSMRMVEIENLLPGADRTEFGVHILPDRSEGRGPIYCAKLVKSV
;
A
#
# COMPACT_ATOMS: atom_id res chain seq x y z
N MET A 1 -0.48 -11.86 35.73
CA MET A 1 -1.54 -10.86 36.01
C MET A 1 -1.32 -9.57 35.23
N LEU A 2 -0.18 -8.88 35.31
CA LEU A 2 0.07 -7.63 34.58
C LEU A 2 -0.07 -7.76 33.04
N LEU A 3 0.49 -8.78 32.42
CA LEU A 3 0.41 -9.03 30.97
C LEU A 3 -1.03 -9.22 30.47
N ALA A 4 -1.84 -9.99 31.21
CA ALA A 4 -3.24 -10.18 30.85
C ALA A 4 -4.06 -8.88 30.94
N THR A 5 -3.73 -8.02 31.89
CA THR A 5 -4.38 -6.72 32.06
C THR A 5 -4.02 -5.76 30.92
N VAL A 6 -2.74 -5.71 30.50
CA VAL A 6 -2.28 -4.89 29.38
C VAL A 6 -2.94 -5.36 28.08
N TYR A 7 -2.96 -6.66 27.81
CA TYR A 7 -3.67 -7.23 26.66
C TYR A 7 -5.12 -6.80 26.61
N TYR A 8 -5.84 -6.90 27.72
CA TYR A 8 -7.25 -6.55 27.79
C TYR A 8 -7.48 -5.05 27.51
N ILE A 9 -6.63 -4.17 28.05
CA ILE A 9 -6.72 -2.72 27.83
C ILE A 9 -6.44 -2.35 26.37
N CYS A 10 -5.37 -2.86 25.77
CA CYS A 10 -5.03 -2.54 24.36
C CYS A 10 -6.07 -3.13 23.39
N ALA A 11 -6.58 -4.33 23.68
CA ALA A 11 -7.67 -4.91 22.90
C ALA A 11 -8.93 -4.04 22.98
N MET A 12 -9.33 -3.58 24.15
CA MET A 12 -10.46 -2.65 24.31
C MET A 12 -10.22 -1.36 23.54
N GLU A 13 -9.02 -0.74 23.64
CA GLU A 13 -8.69 0.49 22.91
C GLU A 13 -8.85 0.31 21.39
N PHE A 14 -8.44 -0.85 20.82
CA PHE A 14 -8.62 -1.18 19.42
C PHE A 14 -10.10 -1.24 19.02
N PHE A 15 -10.91 -2.01 19.76
CA PHE A 15 -12.32 -2.21 19.45
C PHE A 15 -13.10 -0.89 19.60
N ASP A 16 -12.92 -0.18 20.71
CA ASP A 16 -13.58 1.09 20.96
C ASP A 16 -13.22 2.15 19.89
N TYR A 17 -11.94 2.19 19.46
CA TYR A 17 -11.50 3.12 18.44
C TYR A 17 -12.22 2.91 17.11
N TYR A 18 -12.29 1.66 16.64
CA TYR A 18 -12.92 1.35 15.37
C TYR A 18 -14.46 1.30 15.45
N GLU A 19 -15.03 0.92 16.57
CA GLU A 19 -16.48 1.04 16.80
C GLU A 19 -16.95 2.51 16.75
N ASN A 20 -16.22 3.41 17.37
CA ASN A 20 -16.50 4.85 17.28
C ASN A 20 -16.34 5.39 15.85
N LEU A 21 -15.45 4.80 15.03
CA LEU A 21 -15.18 5.24 13.67
C LEU A 21 -16.22 4.73 12.67
N PHE A 22 -16.61 3.46 12.78
CA PHE A 22 -17.48 2.78 11.82
C PHE A 22 -18.93 2.65 12.28
N GLY A 23 -19.22 2.90 13.57
CA GLY A 23 -20.57 2.86 14.13
C GLY A 23 -21.27 1.51 13.86
N GLU A 24 -22.48 1.58 13.33
CA GLU A 24 -23.32 0.41 13.03
C GLU A 24 -22.69 -0.57 12.02
N ARG A 25 -21.71 -0.12 11.21
CA ARG A 25 -20.98 -0.99 10.27
C ARG A 25 -19.93 -1.86 10.96
N TRP A 26 -19.45 -1.45 12.13
CA TRP A 26 -18.31 -2.11 12.79
C TRP A 26 -18.49 -3.60 13.03
N PRO A 27 -19.61 -4.13 13.52
CA PRO A 27 -19.77 -5.57 13.75
C PRO A 27 -19.58 -6.41 12.48
N ALA A 28 -20.14 -5.98 11.35
CA ALA A 28 -20.00 -6.68 10.07
C ALA A 28 -18.56 -6.62 9.53
N LEU A 29 -17.93 -5.45 9.61
CA LEU A 29 -16.55 -5.26 9.21
C LEU A 29 -15.59 -6.08 10.08
N LEU A 30 -15.78 -6.06 11.40
CA LEU A 30 -14.98 -6.85 12.35
C LEU A 30 -15.03 -8.34 12.03
N GLU A 31 -16.21 -8.89 11.74
CA GLU A 31 -16.35 -10.30 11.41
C GLU A 31 -15.64 -10.62 10.08
N SER A 32 -15.77 -9.76 9.08
CA SER A 32 -15.10 -9.94 7.78
C SER A 32 -13.57 -9.81 7.89
N LEU A 33 -13.05 -9.00 8.82
CA LEU A 33 -11.61 -8.88 9.06
C LEU A 33 -10.99 -10.12 9.71
N LYS A 34 -11.78 -10.91 10.45
CA LYS A 34 -11.33 -12.18 11.04
C LYS A 34 -11.28 -13.32 10.03
N GLY A 35 -12.09 -13.24 8.98
CA GLY A 35 -12.13 -14.26 7.94
C GLY A 35 -10.87 -14.32 7.08
N ASP A 36 -10.78 -15.32 6.22
CA ASP A 36 -9.72 -15.44 5.23
C ASP A 36 -9.83 -14.31 4.18
N GLY A 37 -8.68 -13.80 3.72
CA GLY A 37 -8.64 -12.81 2.65
C GLY A 37 -8.99 -13.42 1.29
N CYS A 38 -9.27 -12.56 0.32
CA CYS A 38 -9.53 -12.95 -1.07
C CYS A 38 -8.24 -12.84 -1.89
N ALA A 39 -7.41 -13.90 -1.87
CA ALA A 39 -6.18 -13.94 -2.67
C ALA A 39 -6.47 -14.47 -4.08
N THR A 40 -5.93 -13.79 -5.09
CA THR A 40 -5.91 -14.24 -6.47
C THR A 40 -4.54 -14.80 -6.84
N GLU A 41 -4.52 -15.83 -7.68
CA GLU A 41 -3.28 -16.38 -8.20
C GLU A 41 -2.73 -15.48 -9.32
N LEU A 42 -1.49 -15.07 -9.17
CA LEU A 42 -0.72 -14.36 -10.19
C LEU A 42 0.28 -15.35 -10.81
N ARG A 43 0.18 -15.59 -12.12
CA ARG A 43 1.07 -16.47 -12.86
C ARG A 43 1.57 -15.76 -14.12
N PHE A 44 2.89 -15.62 -14.23
CA PHE A 44 3.51 -14.79 -15.28
C PHE A 44 4.27 -15.62 -16.34
N GLY A 45 4.29 -16.95 -16.23
CA GLY A 45 4.89 -17.86 -17.21
C GLY A 45 4.75 -19.31 -16.80
N GLU A 46 4.95 -20.20 -17.77
CA GLU A 46 4.99 -21.65 -17.56
C GLU A 46 6.26 -22.02 -16.76
N GLY A 47 6.12 -22.91 -15.78
CA GLY A 47 7.23 -23.35 -14.92
C GLY A 47 7.66 -22.35 -13.84
N LEU A 48 7.04 -21.17 -13.76
CA LEU A 48 7.28 -20.21 -12.69
C LEU A 48 6.36 -20.43 -11.49
N GLU A 49 6.84 -20.08 -10.31
CA GLU A 49 6.04 -20.18 -9.08
C GLU A 49 4.88 -19.18 -9.12
N PRO A 50 3.64 -19.60 -8.83
CA PRO A 50 2.53 -18.70 -8.69
C PRO A 50 2.70 -17.85 -7.42
N TYR A 51 2.25 -16.60 -7.47
CA TYR A 51 2.19 -15.73 -6.31
C TYR A 51 0.74 -15.43 -5.97
N TYR A 52 0.38 -15.52 -4.69
CA TYR A 52 -0.98 -15.25 -4.23
C TYR A 52 -1.04 -13.87 -3.60
N LEU A 53 -1.87 -12.99 -4.14
CA LEU A 53 -2.02 -11.60 -3.69
C LEU A 53 -3.50 -11.25 -3.55
N ASP A 54 -3.85 -10.53 -2.49
CA ASP A 54 -5.21 -10.00 -2.35
C ASP A 54 -5.59 -9.15 -3.57
N GLU A 55 -6.79 -9.37 -4.12
CA GLU A 55 -7.24 -8.70 -5.34
C GLU A 55 -7.31 -7.17 -5.18
N ALA A 56 -7.62 -6.67 -3.98
CA ALA A 56 -7.55 -5.24 -3.70
C ALA A 56 -6.11 -4.69 -3.78
N SER A 57 -5.10 -5.50 -3.44
CA SER A 57 -3.69 -5.14 -3.62
C SER A 57 -3.29 -5.12 -5.09
N VAL A 58 -3.81 -6.05 -5.90
CA VAL A 58 -3.66 -6.03 -7.37
C VAL A 58 -4.30 -4.78 -7.95
N PHE A 59 -5.50 -4.44 -7.51
CA PHE A 59 -6.20 -3.23 -7.92
C PHE A 59 -5.39 -1.96 -7.62
N ALA A 60 -4.83 -1.82 -6.42
CA ALA A 60 -4.01 -0.66 -6.05
C ALA A 60 -2.77 -0.51 -6.94
N ALA A 61 -2.10 -1.61 -7.30
CA ALA A 61 -0.96 -1.58 -8.22
C ALA A 61 -1.37 -1.22 -9.65
N LYS A 62 -2.51 -1.74 -10.13
CA LYS A 62 -3.06 -1.43 -11.46
C LYS A 62 -3.58 0.01 -11.58
N ALA A 63 -4.06 0.63 -10.47
CA ALA A 63 -4.49 2.02 -10.43
C ALA A 63 -3.37 3.01 -10.78
N LEU A 64 -2.11 2.58 -10.72
CA LEU A 64 -0.95 3.36 -11.16
C LEU A 64 -0.92 3.55 -12.69
N GLU A 65 -1.59 2.68 -13.47
CA GLU A 65 -1.67 2.73 -14.93
C GLU A 65 -0.29 2.78 -15.61
N VAL A 66 0.59 1.88 -15.18
CA VAL A 66 1.93 1.73 -15.74
C VAL A 66 1.87 1.32 -17.20
N GLN A 67 2.70 1.96 -18.03
CA GLN A 67 2.86 1.64 -19.44
C GLN A 67 4.26 1.12 -19.72
N PRO A 68 4.46 0.27 -20.74
CA PRO A 68 5.81 -0.08 -21.21
C PRO A 68 6.62 1.19 -21.51
N GLY A 69 7.86 1.24 -21.01
CA GLY A 69 8.75 2.40 -21.15
C GLY A 69 8.75 3.36 -19.97
N ASP A 70 7.81 3.26 -19.00
CA ASP A 70 7.80 4.11 -17.81
C ASP A 70 9.02 3.85 -16.90
N ASP A 71 9.50 4.91 -16.26
CA ASP A 71 10.40 4.83 -15.10
C ASP A 71 9.56 4.74 -13.82
N VAL A 72 9.55 3.56 -13.19
CA VAL A 72 8.66 3.28 -12.05
C VAL A 72 9.44 3.09 -10.74
N LEU A 73 8.92 3.64 -9.65
CA LEU A 73 9.36 3.36 -8.29
C LEU A 73 8.25 2.65 -7.51
N ASP A 74 8.55 1.45 -6.99
CA ASP A 74 7.81 0.79 -5.93
C ASP A 74 8.55 1.08 -4.61
N MET A 75 8.05 2.06 -3.83
CA MET A 75 8.83 2.71 -2.76
C MET A 75 8.94 1.85 -1.49
N CYS A 76 7.96 0.97 -1.21
CA CYS A 76 7.92 0.07 -0.06
C CYS A 76 7.57 -1.36 -0.51
N ALA A 77 8.38 -1.89 -1.43
CA ALA A 77 8.05 -2.97 -2.34
C ALA A 77 7.83 -4.36 -1.71
N ALA A 78 8.53 -4.65 -0.60
CA ALA A 78 8.50 -5.99 -0.05
C ALA A 78 7.16 -6.34 0.63
N PRO A 79 6.69 -7.58 0.46
CA PRO A 79 7.42 -8.77 -0.01
C PRO A 79 7.52 -8.97 -1.52
N GLY A 80 6.87 -8.14 -2.39
CA GLY A 80 7.07 -8.20 -3.84
C GLY A 80 5.80 -8.36 -4.67
N GLY A 81 4.65 -8.66 -4.09
CA GLY A 81 3.42 -8.92 -4.84
C GLY A 81 3.01 -7.79 -5.78
N LYS A 82 3.04 -6.53 -5.32
CA LYS A 82 2.75 -5.37 -6.15
C LYS A 82 3.85 -5.09 -7.18
N THR A 83 5.12 -5.35 -6.84
CA THR A 83 6.26 -5.33 -7.77
C THR A 83 6.01 -6.27 -8.96
N LEU A 84 5.51 -7.50 -8.73
CA LEU A 84 5.18 -8.44 -9.79
C LEU A 84 4.11 -7.89 -10.73
N VAL A 85 3.06 -7.27 -10.18
CA VAL A 85 1.99 -6.64 -10.98
C VAL A 85 2.57 -5.51 -11.85
N ILE A 86 3.40 -4.62 -11.29
CA ILE A 86 4.05 -3.53 -12.03
C ILE A 86 4.95 -4.08 -13.13
N ALA A 87 5.79 -5.08 -12.83
CA ALA A 87 6.68 -5.71 -13.80
C ALA A 87 5.91 -6.33 -14.97
N SER A 88 4.74 -6.93 -14.70
CA SER A 88 3.87 -7.51 -15.74
C SER A 88 3.25 -6.46 -16.67
N LEU A 89 3.09 -5.23 -16.21
CA LEU A 89 2.61 -4.10 -17.01
C LEU A 89 3.73 -3.51 -17.86
N LEU A 90 4.95 -3.42 -17.34
CA LEU A 90 6.14 -2.96 -18.05
C LEU A 90 6.62 -3.95 -19.13
N LYS A 91 6.38 -5.25 -18.96
CA LYS A 91 6.74 -6.32 -19.91
C LYS A 91 8.22 -6.32 -20.35
N GLY A 92 9.11 -5.87 -19.47
CA GLY A 92 10.53 -5.79 -19.76
C GLY A 92 10.98 -4.47 -20.41
N GLU A 93 10.10 -3.49 -20.58
CA GLU A 93 10.41 -2.17 -21.13
C GLU A 93 10.38 -1.09 -20.05
N GLY A 94 11.29 -0.11 -20.08
CA GLY A 94 11.42 0.94 -19.08
C GLY A 94 12.32 0.54 -17.90
N SER A 95 12.03 1.06 -16.70
CA SER A 95 12.76 0.73 -15.48
C SER A 95 11.85 0.57 -14.27
N LEU A 96 12.18 -0.36 -13.36
CA LEU A 96 11.48 -0.56 -12.10
C LEU A 96 12.48 -0.57 -10.94
N GLN A 97 12.44 0.47 -10.12
CA GLN A 97 13.16 0.48 -8.86
C GLN A 97 12.25 0.01 -7.74
N SER A 98 12.53 -1.19 -7.21
CA SER A 98 11.78 -1.78 -6.10
C SER A 98 12.58 -1.59 -4.81
N ASN A 99 12.10 -0.72 -3.94
CA ASN A 99 12.79 -0.33 -2.73
C ASN A 99 12.13 -0.86 -1.48
N ASP A 100 12.92 -1.37 -0.53
CA ASP A 100 12.46 -1.60 0.84
C ASP A 100 13.62 -1.40 1.82
N ARG A 101 13.41 -0.64 2.89
CA ARG A 101 14.45 -0.32 3.87
C ARG A 101 14.96 -1.54 4.63
N SER A 102 14.12 -2.56 4.85
CA SER A 102 14.46 -3.76 5.63
C SER A 102 15.29 -4.74 4.79
N PRO A 103 16.51 -5.13 5.21
CA PRO A 103 17.31 -6.15 4.52
C PRO A 103 16.57 -7.50 4.40
N ASP A 104 15.95 -7.97 5.48
CA ASP A 104 15.26 -9.26 5.50
C ASP A 104 14.05 -9.28 4.55
N ARG A 105 13.33 -8.16 4.48
CA ARG A 105 12.22 -8.03 3.55
C ARG A 105 12.70 -7.97 2.10
N ARG A 106 13.86 -7.33 1.82
CA ARG A 106 14.45 -7.33 0.47
C ARG A 106 14.89 -8.72 0.02
N LEU A 107 15.36 -9.59 0.92
CA LEU A 107 15.67 -10.98 0.54
C LEU A 107 14.42 -11.73 0.04
N ARG A 108 13.27 -11.52 0.71
CA ARG A 108 11.99 -12.07 0.24
C ARG A 108 11.57 -11.48 -1.11
N LEU A 109 11.71 -10.17 -1.28
CA LEU A 109 11.43 -9.48 -2.55
C LEU A 109 12.26 -10.04 -3.70
N LEU A 110 13.56 -10.24 -3.51
CA LEU A 110 14.45 -10.85 -4.50
C LEU A 110 14.02 -12.28 -4.85
N HIS A 111 13.73 -13.09 -3.83
CA HIS A 111 13.23 -14.46 -4.01
C HIS A 111 11.93 -14.50 -4.83
N VAL A 112 10.99 -13.62 -4.52
CA VAL A 112 9.71 -13.51 -5.24
C VAL A 112 9.94 -13.10 -6.71
N ILE A 113 10.79 -12.12 -6.98
CA ILE A 113 11.12 -11.67 -8.33
C ILE A 113 11.77 -12.84 -9.12
N GLU A 114 12.71 -13.54 -8.50
CA GLU A 114 13.46 -14.65 -9.15
C GLU A 114 12.56 -15.81 -9.55
N ASN A 115 11.62 -16.19 -8.68
CA ASN A 115 10.82 -17.39 -8.87
C ASN A 115 9.52 -17.16 -9.64
N SER A 116 8.97 -15.93 -9.59
CA SER A 116 7.65 -15.65 -10.16
C SER A 116 7.67 -14.88 -11.48
N LEU A 117 8.79 -14.22 -11.87
CA LEU A 117 8.86 -13.43 -13.11
C LEU A 117 9.71 -14.11 -14.20
N PRO A 118 9.31 -13.96 -15.49
CA PRO A 118 10.16 -14.34 -16.62
C PRO A 118 11.52 -13.62 -16.58
N GLU A 119 12.58 -14.30 -16.98
CA GLU A 119 13.92 -13.73 -17.02
C GLU A 119 13.98 -12.42 -17.83
N ALA A 120 13.27 -12.37 -18.95
CA ALA A 120 13.19 -11.19 -19.82
C ALA A 120 12.62 -9.93 -19.09
N TRP A 121 11.84 -10.10 -18.02
CA TRP A 121 11.29 -8.97 -17.27
C TRP A 121 12.15 -8.58 -16.06
N ARG A 122 13.01 -9.48 -15.58
CA ARG A 122 13.86 -9.22 -14.40
C ARG A 122 14.93 -8.18 -14.66
N GLY A 123 15.42 -8.10 -15.90
CA GLY A 123 16.54 -7.22 -16.30
C GLY A 123 16.29 -5.71 -16.05
N ILE A 124 15.03 -5.28 -16.01
CA ILE A 124 14.66 -3.89 -15.76
C ILE A 124 14.45 -3.58 -14.28
N ILE A 125 14.53 -4.60 -13.38
CA ILE A 125 14.21 -4.44 -11.95
C ILE A 125 15.48 -4.23 -11.14
N LYS A 126 15.54 -3.12 -10.41
CA LYS A 126 16.61 -2.81 -9.47
C LYS A 126 16.09 -2.80 -8.04
N VAL A 127 16.50 -3.79 -7.23
CA VAL A 127 16.17 -3.81 -5.79
C VAL A 127 17.12 -2.91 -5.01
N THR A 128 16.57 -2.02 -4.18
CA THR A 128 17.33 -1.05 -3.39
C THR A 128 16.88 -1.00 -1.92
N GLY A 129 17.75 -0.47 -1.05
CA GLY A 129 17.50 -0.39 0.40
C GLY A 129 17.55 1.04 0.94
N TYR A 130 17.10 2.02 0.16
CA TYR A 130 17.13 3.41 0.58
C TYR A 130 16.04 3.75 1.59
N ASP A 131 16.28 4.79 2.37
CA ASP A 131 15.25 5.41 3.18
C ASP A 131 14.24 6.12 2.28
N GLY A 132 13.02 5.62 2.23
CA GLY A 132 11.94 6.15 1.39
C GLY A 132 11.67 7.65 1.63
N MET A 133 11.81 8.12 2.85
CA MET A 133 11.62 9.54 3.20
C MET A 133 12.67 10.48 2.58
N LYS A 134 13.74 9.93 2.00
CA LYS A 134 14.85 10.68 1.39
C LYS A 134 14.95 10.56 -0.12
N PHE A 135 14.03 9.84 -0.78
CA PHE A 135 14.06 9.69 -2.23
C PHE A 135 14.07 11.04 -2.96
N GLY A 136 13.17 11.95 -2.57
CA GLY A 136 13.07 13.28 -3.15
C GLY A 136 14.34 14.13 -3.04
N LEU A 137 15.24 13.83 -2.09
CA LEU A 137 16.53 14.52 -1.95
C LEU A 137 17.58 14.01 -2.96
N HIS A 138 17.53 12.72 -3.31
CA HIS A 138 18.55 12.05 -4.11
C HIS A 138 18.09 11.70 -5.54
N LYS A 139 16.78 11.62 -5.75
CA LYS A 139 16.12 11.19 -6.98
C LYS A 139 15.00 12.15 -7.37
N LYS A 140 15.30 13.45 -7.36
CA LYS A 140 14.32 14.48 -7.70
C LYS A 140 13.87 14.32 -9.16
N GLU A 141 12.55 14.28 -9.37
CA GLU A 141 11.91 14.23 -10.69
C GLU A 141 12.46 13.13 -11.62
N CYS A 142 12.65 11.93 -11.04
CA CYS A 142 13.23 10.79 -11.77
C CYS A 142 12.20 9.77 -12.26
N PHE A 143 10.99 9.75 -11.71
CA PHE A 143 10.02 8.69 -11.99
C PHE A 143 8.75 9.22 -12.65
N ASP A 144 8.24 8.47 -13.63
CA ASP A 144 6.94 8.71 -14.27
C ASP A 144 5.81 8.23 -13.37
N LYS A 145 6.03 7.10 -12.69
CA LYS A 145 5.06 6.42 -11.85
C LYS A 145 5.67 6.02 -10.52
N ILE A 146 4.95 6.29 -9.43
CA ILE A 146 5.37 5.85 -8.08
C ILE A 146 4.22 5.13 -7.40
N LEU A 147 4.46 3.89 -6.96
CA LEU A 147 3.62 3.20 -6.01
C LEU A 147 4.19 3.41 -4.61
N LEU A 148 3.40 3.99 -3.72
CA LEU A 148 3.71 4.08 -2.30
C LEU A 148 2.68 3.26 -1.51
N ASP A 149 2.90 1.94 -1.42
CA ASP A 149 2.20 1.06 -0.48
C ASP A 149 2.84 1.23 0.90
N ALA A 150 2.36 2.22 1.64
CA ALA A 150 3.06 2.72 2.81
C ALA A 150 2.96 1.78 4.02
N PRO A 151 4.02 1.66 4.84
CA PRO A 151 3.92 1.01 6.14
C PRO A 151 2.78 1.63 6.95
N CYS A 152 1.91 0.80 7.51
CA CYS A 152 0.68 1.24 8.16
C CYS A 152 0.38 0.41 9.42
N SER A 153 -0.73 0.71 10.10
CA SER A 153 -1.20 -0.04 11.28
C SER A 153 -1.45 -1.52 11.00
N SER A 154 -1.82 -1.87 9.75
CA SER A 154 -2.10 -3.25 9.31
C SER A 154 -3.19 -3.91 10.15
N ASP A 155 -4.33 -3.25 10.29
CA ASP A 155 -5.35 -3.55 11.30
C ASP A 155 -5.92 -4.97 11.22
N ARG A 156 -6.10 -5.52 10.00
CA ARG A 156 -6.48 -6.94 9.84
C ARG A 156 -5.45 -7.89 10.45
N HIS A 157 -4.15 -7.60 10.23
CA HIS A 157 -3.08 -8.41 10.81
C HIS A 157 -3.01 -8.25 12.33
N VAL A 158 -3.19 -7.01 12.83
CA VAL A 158 -3.24 -6.72 14.26
C VAL A 158 -4.36 -7.51 14.93
N LEU A 159 -5.57 -7.46 14.37
CA LEU A 159 -6.74 -8.18 14.90
C LEU A 159 -6.52 -9.70 15.00
N ASN A 160 -5.82 -10.29 14.01
CA ASN A 160 -5.59 -11.72 13.92
C ASN A 160 -4.27 -12.17 14.60
N SER A 161 -3.59 -11.27 15.33
CA SER A 161 -2.34 -11.57 16.04
C SER A 161 -2.36 -11.01 17.47
N PRO A 162 -2.51 -11.83 18.50
CA PRO A 162 -2.52 -11.38 19.89
C PRO A 162 -1.33 -10.49 20.25
N ALA A 163 -0.13 -10.86 19.82
CA ALA A 163 1.09 -10.09 20.10
C ALA A 163 1.09 -8.68 19.45
N HIS A 164 0.42 -8.49 18.30
CA HIS A 164 0.30 -7.20 17.66
C HIS A 164 -0.83 -6.36 18.27
N LEU A 165 -1.89 -7.02 18.73
CA LEU A 165 -3.00 -6.37 19.42
C LEU A 165 -2.56 -5.78 20.77
N GLU A 166 -1.67 -6.48 21.50
CA GLU A 166 -1.08 -5.99 22.77
C GLU A 166 -0.29 -4.68 22.64
N VAL A 167 0.24 -4.37 21.46
CA VAL A 167 1.05 -3.17 21.23
C VAL A 167 0.33 -2.14 20.37
N TRP A 168 -0.93 -2.39 20.02
CA TRP A 168 -1.72 -1.43 19.27
C TRP A 168 -2.10 -0.22 20.14
N SER A 169 -2.14 0.96 19.55
CA SER A 169 -2.65 2.17 20.19
C SER A 169 -2.97 3.24 19.17
N ALA A 170 -3.91 4.13 19.47
CA ALA A 170 -4.22 5.30 18.66
C ALA A 170 -3.00 6.23 18.47
N LYS A 171 -2.08 6.27 19.45
CA LYS A 171 -0.79 6.99 19.34
C LYS A 171 0.10 6.40 18.24
N ARG A 172 0.11 5.06 18.09
CA ARG A 172 0.85 4.39 17.01
C ARG A 172 0.25 4.76 15.65
N VAL A 173 -1.06 4.72 15.48
CA VAL A 173 -1.76 5.17 14.27
C VAL A 173 -1.35 6.59 13.90
N LYS A 174 -1.40 7.52 14.86
CA LYS A 174 -0.97 8.91 14.66
C LYS A 174 0.51 9.03 14.25
N ARG A 175 1.41 8.25 14.85
CA ARG A 175 2.83 8.26 14.48
C ARG A 175 3.03 7.76 13.05
N LEU A 176 2.36 6.67 12.67
CA LEU A 176 2.42 6.12 11.31
C LEU A 176 1.90 7.12 10.28
N SER A 177 0.82 7.85 10.56
CA SER A 177 0.30 8.88 9.65
C SER A 177 1.30 10.01 9.39
N VAL A 178 2.16 10.34 10.35
CA VAL A 178 3.25 11.33 10.18
C VAL A 178 4.36 10.77 9.27
N GLU A 179 4.75 9.51 9.48
CA GLU A 179 5.75 8.81 8.65
C GLU A 179 5.25 8.66 7.21
N GLN A 180 4.01 8.26 7.01
CA GLN A 180 3.35 8.15 5.71
C GLN A 180 3.29 9.50 4.99
N GLY A 181 3.00 10.58 5.71
CA GLY A 181 3.04 11.94 5.16
C GLY A 181 4.44 12.34 4.67
N ALA A 182 5.50 11.94 5.38
CA ALA A 182 6.89 12.18 4.98
C ALA A 182 7.29 11.33 3.75
N LEU A 183 6.86 10.06 3.71
CA LEU A 183 7.07 9.17 2.55
C LEU A 183 6.36 9.73 1.31
N LEU A 184 5.09 10.14 1.43
CA LEU A 184 4.33 10.69 0.31
C LEU A 184 4.91 12.02 -0.17
N ALA A 185 5.41 12.89 0.73
CA ALA A 185 6.10 14.11 0.33
C ALA A 185 7.37 13.81 -0.46
N SER A 186 8.16 12.81 -0.02
CA SER A 186 9.36 12.36 -0.72
C SER A 186 9.04 11.74 -2.09
N ALA A 187 7.94 10.98 -2.19
CA ALA A 187 7.45 10.45 -3.47
C ALA A 187 7.09 11.58 -4.44
N VAL A 188 6.35 12.60 -3.99
CA VAL A 188 6.00 13.78 -4.82
C VAL A 188 7.24 14.52 -5.34
N ASP A 189 8.27 14.67 -4.49
CA ASP A 189 9.51 15.33 -4.89
C ASP A 189 10.33 14.48 -5.90
N ALA A 190 10.21 13.15 -5.85
CA ALA A 190 10.84 12.21 -6.78
C ALA A 190 10.07 12.04 -8.11
N LEU A 191 8.82 12.48 -8.16
CA LEU A 191 7.94 12.34 -9.32
C LEU A 191 8.23 13.42 -10.36
N LYS A 192 8.36 13.04 -11.63
CA LYS A 192 8.47 13.95 -12.78
C LYS A 192 7.23 14.85 -12.88
N PRO A 193 7.32 16.06 -13.48
CA PRO A 193 6.13 16.80 -13.93
C PRO A 193 5.27 15.90 -14.83
N GLY A 194 3.96 15.94 -14.68
CA GLY A 194 3.02 15.03 -15.36
C GLY A 194 2.94 13.62 -14.81
N GLY A 195 3.85 13.22 -13.91
CA GLY A 195 3.90 11.88 -13.33
C GLY A 195 2.76 11.60 -12.35
N THR A 196 2.59 10.31 -12.04
CA THR A 196 1.49 9.80 -11.20
C THR A 196 2.04 9.07 -9.98
N VAL A 197 1.48 9.35 -8.80
CA VAL A 197 1.68 8.53 -7.60
C VAL A 197 0.37 7.91 -7.15
N VAL A 198 0.40 6.61 -6.85
CA VAL A 198 -0.67 5.94 -6.09
C VAL A 198 -0.16 5.74 -4.67
N TYR A 199 -0.86 6.36 -3.74
CA TYR A 199 -0.67 6.17 -2.30
C TYR A 199 -1.63 5.11 -1.81
N GLY A 200 -1.15 4.10 -1.12
CA GLY A 200 -1.94 3.02 -0.56
C GLY A 200 -1.54 2.64 0.85
N THR A 201 -2.50 2.10 1.60
CA THR A 201 -2.31 1.48 2.91
C THR A 201 -3.30 0.33 3.10
N CYS A 202 -3.01 -0.60 4.00
CA CYS A 202 -3.99 -1.56 4.49
C CYS A 202 -4.61 -1.14 5.85
N ALA A 203 -4.58 0.16 6.16
CA ALA A 203 -5.14 0.71 7.39
C ALA A 203 -6.63 1.02 7.26
N LEU A 204 -7.36 0.83 8.35
CA LEU A 204 -8.77 1.22 8.46
C LEU A 204 -8.94 2.71 8.78
N SER A 205 -7.95 3.32 9.46
CA SER A 205 -8.05 4.67 10.00
C SER A 205 -7.94 5.76 8.93
N PRO A 206 -8.88 6.71 8.85
CA PRO A 206 -8.76 7.91 8.00
C PRO A 206 -7.49 8.72 8.27
N MET A 207 -6.95 8.66 9.50
CA MET A 207 -5.70 9.35 9.85
C MET A 207 -4.52 8.90 9.01
N GLU A 208 -4.48 7.62 8.59
CA GLU A 208 -3.46 7.03 7.74
C GLU A 208 -3.83 7.09 6.25
N ASN A 209 -5.07 7.44 5.92
CA ASN A 209 -5.67 7.43 4.59
C ASN A 209 -5.91 8.88 4.08
N ASP A 210 -7.15 9.32 4.05
CA ASP A 210 -7.55 10.63 3.52
C ASP A 210 -6.84 11.81 4.20
N ASP A 211 -6.57 11.74 5.50
CA ASP A 211 -5.89 12.83 6.22
C ASP A 211 -4.44 13.03 5.76
N VAL A 212 -3.76 11.95 5.35
CA VAL A 212 -2.40 12.03 4.77
C VAL A 212 -2.46 12.72 3.42
N VAL A 213 -3.38 12.28 2.55
CA VAL A 213 -3.57 12.86 1.21
C VAL A 213 -3.96 14.32 1.28
N LYS A 214 -4.93 14.68 2.13
CA LYS A 214 -5.39 16.05 2.38
C LYS A 214 -4.23 16.99 2.78
N LYS A 215 -3.37 16.52 3.69
CA LYS A 215 -2.19 17.29 4.12
C LYS A 215 -1.18 17.50 2.98
N ILE A 216 -0.98 16.50 2.12
CA ILE A 216 -0.07 16.61 0.97
C ILE A 216 -0.64 17.57 -0.08
N LEU A 217 -1.91 17.45 -0.46
CA LEU A 217 -2.54 18.36 -1.43
C LEU A 217 -2.48 19.82 -0.96
N LYS A 218 -2.66 20.06 0.36
CA LYS A 218 -2.50 21.40 0.93
C LYS A 218 -1.06 21.94 0.87
N LYS A 219 -0.05 21.06 1.04
CA LYS A 219 1.37 21.46 1.08
C LYS A 219 2.07 21.45 -0.29
N ARG A 220 1.50 20.79 -1.27
CA ARG A 220 2.05 20.60 -2.62
C ARG A 220 1.00 21.03 -3.66
N PRO A 221 0.86 22.34 -3.94
CA PRO A 221 -0.14 22.85 -4.89
C PRO A 221 0.01 22.33 -6.32
N SER A 222 1.18 21.79 -6.67
CA SER A 222 1.42 21.10 -7.95
C SER A 222 0.75 19.74 -8.05
N MET A 223 0.22 19.20 -6.94
CA MET A 223 -0.47 17.91 -6.94
C MET A 223 -1.97 18.09 -7.03
N ARG A 224 -2.62 17.24 -7.82
CA ARG A 224 -4.07 17.14 -7.88
C ARG A 224 -4.50 15.68 -7.73
N MET A 225 -5.64 15.46 -7.10
CA MET A 225 -6.29 14.15 -7.08
C MET A 225 -6.86 13.81 -8.46
N VAL A 226 -6.80 12.54 -8.82
CA VAL A 226 -7.47 11.98 -10.00
C VAL A 226 -8.32 10.79 -9.55
N GLU A 227 -9.53 10.70 -10.07
CA GLU A 227 -10.39 9.56 -9.77
C GLU A 227 -9.79 8.25 -10.29
N ILE A 228 -9.93 7.21 -9.48
CA ILE A 228 -9.63 5.84 -9.89
C ILE A 228 -10.91 5.28 -10.49
N GLU A 229 -10.81 4.86 -11.75
CA GLU A 229 -11.91 4.24 -12.49
C GLU A 229 -11.94 2.72 -12.27
N ASN A 230 -12.99 2.05 -12.80
CA ASN A 230 -13.14 0.59 -12.78
C ASN A 230 -12.96 -0.02 -11.37
N LEU A 231 -13.68 0.54 -10.40
CA LEU A 231 -13.61 0.10 -9.00
C LEU A 231 -14.02 -1.37 -8.85
N LEU A 232 -13.39 -2.05 -7.89
CA LEU A 232 -13.85 -3.36 -7.46
C LEU A 232 -15.27 -3.28 -6.86
N PRO A 233 -16.09 -4.33 -7.02
CA PRO A 233 -17.40 -4.38 -6.38
C PRO A 233 -17.31 -4.17 -4.87
N GLY A 234 -18.18 -3.34 -4.34
CA GLY A 234 -18.22 -3.01 -2.91
C GLY A 234 -17.18 -2.00 -2.42
N ALA A 235 -16.34 -1.45 -3.32
CA ALA A 235 -15.40 -0.39 -2.96
C ALA A 235 -16.14 0.92 -2.60
N ASP A 236 -15.76 1.52 -1.49
CA ASP A 236 -16.31 2.80 -1.01
C ASP A 236 -15.44 3.97 -1.51
N ARG A 237 -16.04 4.98 -2.14
CA ARG A 237 -15.36 6.25 -2.41
C ARG A 237 -15.22 7.05 -1.12
N THR A 238 -14.04 7.64 -0.91
CA THR A 238 -13.76 8.55 0.19
C THR A 238 -13.58 9.98 -0.32
N GLU A 239 -13.19 10.93 0.55
CA GLU A 239 -12.95 12.32 0.13
C GLU A 239 -11.80 12.42 -0.90
N PHE A 240 -10.74 11.59 -0.75
CA PHE A 240 -9.52 11.67 -1.58
C PHE A 240 -9.11 10.36 -2.25
N GLY A 241 -9.89 9.31 -2.13
CA GLY A 241 -9.52 8.02 -2.69
C GLY A 241 -10.64 6.98 -2.69
N VAL A 242 -10.23 5.74 -2.58
CA VAL A 242 -11.11 4.56 -2.53
C VAL A 242 -10.69 3.67 -1.38
N HIS A 243 -11.66 3.19 -0.61
CA HIS A 243 -11.44 2.21 0.45
C HIS A 243 -12.17 0.91 0.10
N ILE A 244 -11.43 -0.17 -0.05
CA ILE A 244 -11.94 -1.52 -0.29
C ILE A 244 -11.91 -2.23 1.05
N LEU A 245 -13.09 -2.45 1.62
CA LEU A 245 -13.27 -3.06 2.94
C LEU A 245 -13.94 -4.43 2.80
N PRO A 246 -13.48 -5.47 3.54
CA PRO A 246 -13.87 -6.85 3.28
C PRO A 246 -15.36 -7.17 3.50
N ASP A 247 -16.06 -6.38 4.32
CA ASP A 247 -17.48 -6.57 4.60
C ASP A 247 -18.40 -6.31 3.40
N ARG A 248 -17.97 -5.48 2.44
CA ARG A 248 -18.73 -5.16 1.23
C ARG A 248 -18.08 -5.65 -0.05
N SER A 249 -16.81 -6.05 0.00
CA SER A 249 -16.03 -6.46 -1.16
C SER A 249 -15.67 -7.94 -1.14
N GLU A 250 -16.57 -8.79 -0.65
CA GLU A 250 -16.42 -10.26 -0.69
C GLU A 250 -15.10 -10.75 -0.05
N GLY A 251 -14.71 -10.13 1.06
CA GLY A 251 -13.49 -10.49 1.80
C GLY A 251 -12.20 -9.82 1.31
N ARG A 252 -12.22 -9.04 0.19
CA ARG A 252 -11.06 -8.30 -0.34
C ARG A 252 -10.63 -7.19 0.60
N GLY A 253 -9.34 -6.96 0.71
CA GLY A 253 -8.74 -5.88 1.51
C GLY A 253 -8.59 -6.22 2.99
N PRO A 254 -8.46 -5.23 3.88
CA PRO A 254 -8.65 -3.79 3.62
C PRO A 254 -7.52 -3.20 2.77
N ILE A 255 -7.89 -2.33 1.83
CA ILE A 255 -6.95 -1.48 1.09
C ILE A 255 -7.59 -0.11 0.86
N TYR A 256 -6.86 0.94 1.24
CA TYR A 256 -7.10 2.29 0.79
C TYR A 256 -6.13 2.63 -0.34
N CYS A 257 -6.59 3.34 -1.37
CA CYS A 257 -5.71 3.94 -2.36
C CYS A 257 -6.24 5.28 -2.87
N ALA A 258 -5.29 6.21 -3.09
CA ALA A 258 -5.53 7.51 -3.69
C ALA A 258 -4.55 7.74 -4.84
N LYS A 259 -5.02 8.26 -5.96
CA LYS A 259 -4.23 8.55 -7.14
C LYS A 259 -4.03 10.05 -7.28
N LEU A 260 -2.78 10.46 -7.35
CA LEU A 260 -2.40 11.86 -7.45
C LEU A 260 -1.51 12.08 -8.68
N VAL A 261 -1.68 13.21 -9.36
CA VAL A 261 -0.88 13.59 -10.54
C VAL A 261 -0.20 14.92 -10.26
N LYS A 262 1.08 15.02 -10.63
CA LYS A 262 1.86 16.24 -10.56
C LYS A 262 1.60 17.09 -11.81
N SER A 263 1.29 18.38 -11.64
CA SER A 263 1.14 19.31 -12.75
C SER A 263 2.43 19.39 -13.58
N VAL A 264 2.28 19.65 -14.87
CA VAL A 264 3.40 19.89 -15.81
C VAL A 264 4.04 21.24 -15.52
#